data_657c6a33ce29f25ae436302276b15303
#
_entry.id   657c6a33ce29f25ae436302276b15303
#
_cell.length_a   1.000
_cell.length_b   1.000
_cell.length_c   1.000
_cell.angle_alpha   90.00
_cell.angle_beta   90.00
_cell.angle_gamma   90.00
#
_symmetry.space_group_name_H-M   'P 1'
#
loop_
_entity.id
_entity.type
_entity.pdbx_description
1 polymer ?
#
loop_
_entity_poly.entity_id
_entity_poly.type
_entity_poly.pdbx_seq_one_letter_code
_entity_poly.pdbx_strand_id
1 'polypeptide(L)'
;MDGQRYRVLISNKARQMMKAHVSFLAEVNPQAAEKLRVSLMEGIRSLAQMPERCPYLNEEDRRSPYRKLHIPKWYLAIYVVVDDTVYVEYIVDARQEYGWLLR
;
A
#
# COMPACT_ATOMS: atom_id res chain seq x y z
N MET A 1 9.13 -16.82 -19.63
CA MET A 1 9.96 -16.61 -18.53
C MET A 1 9.23 -16.09 -17.30
N ASP A 2 9.45 -16.71 -16.25
CA ASP A 2 8.80 -16.29 -15.03
C ASP A 2 9.45 -15.07 -14.44
N GLY A 3 8.65 -14.18 -13.95
CA GLY A 3 9.16 -13.06 -13.25
C GLY A 3 9.74 -13.48 -11.91
N GLN A 4 10.63 -12.66 -11.41
CA GLN A 4 11.16 -12.83 -10.07
C GLN A 4 10.01 -12.67 -9.06
N ARG A 5 10.01 -13.54 -8.04
CA ARG A 5 9.04 -13.41 -6.98
C ARG A 5 9.68 -12.69 -5.80
N TYR A 6 9.07 -11.61 -5.38
CA TYR A 6 9.58 -10.79 -4.31
C TYR A 6 8.95 -11.18 -2.98
N ARG A 7 9.73 -10.99 -1.92
CA ARG A 7 9.19 -11.09 -0.57
C ARG A 7 8.45 -9.80 -0.27
N VAL A 8 7.30 -9.91 0.40
CA VAL A 8 6.53 -8.72 0.77
C VAL A 8 6.43 -8.67 2.28
N LEU A 9 6.98 -7.62 2.86
CA LEU A 9 6.95 -7.39 4.30
C LEU A 9 6.14 -6.13 4.58
N ILE A 10 5.30 -6.21 5.60
CA ILE A 10 4.43 -5.10 5.99
C ILE A 10 4.94 -4.56 7.33
N SER A 11 5.24 -3.26 7.38
CA SER A 11 5.72 -2.64 8.61
C SER A 11 4.63 -2.66 9.68
N ASN A 12 5.05 -2.53 10.93
CA ASN A 12 4.08 -2.41 12.02
C ASN A 12 3.18 -1.20 11.84
N LYS A 13 3.75 -0.10 11.37
CA LYS A 13 2.97 1.11 11.11
C LYS A 13 1.91 0.85 10.05
N ALA A 14 2.29 0.20 8.95
CA ALA A 14 1.34 -0.11 7.87
C ALA A 14 0.23 -1.03 8.38
N ARG A 15 0.58 -2.02 9.21
CA ARG A 15 -0.43 -2.91 9.79
C ARG A 15 -1.41 -2.15 10.67
N GLN A 16 -0.91 -1.23 11.48
CA GLN A 16 -1.77 -0.43 12.35
C GLN A 16 -2.67 0.49 11.55
N MET A 17 -2.13 1.10 10.50
CA MET A 17 -2.92 1.96 9.62
C MET A 17 -4.02 1.17 8.92
N MET A 18 -3.69 -0.03 8.43
CA MET A 18 -4.67 -0.89 7.79
C MET A 18 -5.80 -1.26 8.77
N LYS A 19 -5.43 -1.65 10.00
CA LYS A 19 -6.42 -1.99 11.02
C LYS A 19 -7.30 -0.79 11.35
N ALA A 20 -6.71 0.39 11.43
CA ALA A 20 -7.48 1.60 11.74
C ALA A 20 -8.50 1.89 10.64
N HIS A 21 -8.11 1.79 9.38
CA HIS A 21 -9.04 2.03 8.27
C HIS A 21 -10.19 1.03 8.28
N VAL A 22 -9.85 -0.25 8.48
CA VAL A 22 -10.87 -1.31 8.48
C VAL A 22 -11.81 -1.15 9.67
N SER A 23 -11.27 -0.88 10.86
CA SER A 23 -12.07 -0.72 12.06
C SER A 23 -13.01 0.49 11.97
N PHE A 24 -12.50 1.59 11.44
CA PHE A 24 -13.31 2.80 11.27
C PHE A 24 -14.50 2.52 10.35
N LEU A 25 -14.24 1.86 9.23
CA LEU A 25 -15.30 1.54 8.28
C LEU A 25 -16.28 0.53 8.88
N ALA A 26 -15.79 -0.39 9.71
CA ALA A 26 -16.66 -1.41 10.32
C ALA A 26 -17.71 -0.80 11.24
N GLU A 27 -17.44 0.36 11.82
CA GLU A 27 -18.41 1.04 12.68
C GLU A 27 -19.62 1.52 11.87
N VAL A 28 -19.42 1.76 10.59
CA VAL A 28 -20.48 2.27 9.71
C VAL A 28 -21.07 1.15 8.86
N ASN A 29 -20.21 0.27 8.35
CA ASN A 29 -20.64 -0.77 7.42
C ASN A 29 -19.70 -1.97 7.51
N PRO A 30 -20.04 -2.97 8.36
CA PRO A 30 -19.17 -4.13 8.55
C PRO A 30 -18.87 -4.91 7.27
N GLN A 31 -19.84 -4.98 6.34
CA GLN A 31 -19.63 -5.70 5.09
C GLN A 31 -18.63 -4.99 4.20
N ALA A 32 -18.70 -3.67 4.15
CA ALA A 32 -17.75 -2.87 3.39
C ALA A 32 -16.34 -2.97 4.01
N ALA A 33 -16.28 -3.05 5.34
CA ALA A 33 -15.00 -3.20 6.04
C ALA A 33 -14.32 -4.52 5.67
N GLU A 34 -15.10 -5.60 5.58
CA GLU A 34 -14.54 -6.89 5.19
C GLU A 34 -14.04 -6.87 3.74
N LYS A 35 -14.78 -6.22 2.85
CA LYS A 35 -14.33 -6.07 1.47
C LYS A 35 -13.05 -5.26 1.40
N LEU A 36 -12.95 -4.21 2.21
CA LEU A 36 -11.73 -3.41 2.25
C LEU A 36 -10.56 -4.23 2.73
N ARG A 37 -10.74 -5.01 3.80
CA ARG A 37 -9.68 -5.86 4.33
C ARG A 37 -9.16 -6.80 3.25
N VAL A 38 -10.06 -7.44 2.52
CA VAL A 38 -9.70 -8.37 1.46
C VAL A 38 -8.95 -7.64 0.33
N SER A 39 -9.46 -6.48 -0.08
CA SER A 39 -8.83 -5.69 -1.14
C SER A 39 -7.42 -5.25 -0.75
N LEU A 40 -7.23 -4.81 0.49
CA LEU A 40 -5.92 -4.41 0.98
C LEU A 40 -4.94 -5.58 0.94
N MET A 41 -5.39 -6.74 1.44
CA MET A 41 -4.50 -7.91 1.46
C MET A 41 -4.18 -8.41 0.07
N GLU A 42 -5.16 -8.44 -0.83
CA GLU A 42 -4.91 -8.85 -2.22
C GLU A 42 -3.96 -7.90 -2.93
N GLY A 43 -4.16 -6.60 -2.73
CA GLY A 43 -3.29 -5.60 -3.33
C GLY A 43 -1.85 -5.75 -2.85
N ILE A 44 -1.68 -5.90 -1.54
CA ILE A 44 -0.35 -6.06 -0.97
C ILE A 44 0.31 -7.33 -1.49
N ARG A 45 -0.43 -8.45 -1.54
CA ARG A 45 0.12 -9.70 -2.05
C ARG A 45 0.54 -9.60 -3.50
N SER A 46 -0.16 -8.79 -4.29
CA SER A 46 0.15 -8.64 -5.70
C SER A 46 1.54 -8.03 -5.93
N LEU A 47 2.09 -7.37 -4.91
CA LEU A 47 3.42 -6.78 -5.00
C LEU A 47 4.55 -7.82 -5.00
N ALA A 48 4.23 -9.08 -4.77
CA ALA A 48 5.21 -10.16 -4.90
C ALA A 48 5.66 -10.35 -6.35
N GLN A 49 4.89 -9.80 -7.30
CA GLN A 49 5.22 -9.90 -8.72
C GLN A 49 5.26 -8.52 -9.34
N MET A 50 6.35 -8.22 -10.02
CA MET A 50 6.55 -6.96 -10.73
C MET A 50 6.19 -5.74 -9.89
N PRO A 51 6.78 -5.59 -8.70
CA PRO A 51 6.41 -4.46 -7.83
C PRO A 51 6.83 -3.11 -8.40
N GLU A 52 7.68 -3.11 -9.42
CA GLU A 52 8.12 -1.87 -10.05
C GLU A 52 7.17 -1.39 -11.15
N ARG A 53 6.05 -2.08 -11.32
CA ARG A 53 5.02 -1.66 -12.29
C ARG A 53 4.24 -0.43 -11.85
N CYS A 54 4.27 -0.10 -10.56
CA CYS A 54 3.52 1.02 -10.02
C CYS A 54 4.35 2.31 -10.05
N PRO A 55 3.70 3.46 -10.16
CA PRO A 55 4.42 4.74 -10.23
C PRO A 55 5.09 5.10 -8.92
N TYR A 56 6.03 6.02 -8.99
CA TYR A 56 6.63 6.58 -7.79
C TYR A 56 5.62 7.46 -7.07
N LEU A 57 5.76 7.54 -5.75
CA LEU A 57 4.91 8.36 -4.92
C LEU A 57 5.03 9.84 -5.30
N ASN A 58 6.25 10.28 -5.52
CA ASN A 58 6.54 11.64 -5.96
C ASN A 58 7.35 11.57 -7.25
N GLU A 59 6.68 11.76 -8.37
CA GLU A 59 7.33 11.64 -9.67
C GLU A 59 8.33 12.74 -9.94
N GLU A 60 8.21 13.86 -9.22
CA GLU A 60 9.11 14.99 -9.39
C GLU A 60 10.40 14.81 -8.60
N ASP A 61 10.36 14.05 -7.52
CA ASP A 61 11.54 13.84 -6.69
C ASP A 61 12.08 12.42 -6.91
N ARG A 62 13.01 12.32 -7.85
CA ARG A 62 13.57 11.03 -8.19
C ARG A 62 14.49 10.45 -7.13
N ARG A 63 14.77 11.20 -6.07
CA ARG A 63 15.56 10.70 -4.96
C ARG A 63 14.73 9.86 -4.02
N SER A 64 13.40 10.04 -4.07
CA SER A 64 12.50 9.25 -3.22
C SER A 64 12.25 7.90 -3.88
N PRO A 65 12.55 6.79 -3.19
CA PRO A 65 12.37 5.46 -3.76
C PRO A 65 10.95 4.92 -3.60
N TYR A 66 10.07 5.66 -2.93
CA TYR A 66 8.74 5.16 -2.62
C TYR A 66 7.85 5.09 -3.84
N ARG A 67 7.06 4.03 -3.90
CA ARG A 67 6.04 3.82 -4.92
C ARG A 67 4.67 3.73 -4.28
N LYS A 68 3.63 3.89 -5.08
CA LYS A 68 2.25 3.83 -4.60
C LYS A 68 1.46 2.83 -5.41
N LEU A 69 0.77 1.94 -4.71
CA LEU A 69 -0.18 1.02 -5.31
C LEU A 69 -1.58 1.49 -4.95
N HIS A 70 -2.37 1.79 -5.98
CA HIS A 70 -3.76 2.17 -5.77
C HIS A 70 -4.59 0.92 -5.44
N ILE A 71 -5.33 0.99 -4.34
CA ILE A 71 -6.23 -0.08 -3.93
C ILE A 71 -7.64 0.50 -3.91
N PRO A 72 -8.56 -0.05 -4.68
CA PRO A 72 -9.91 0.50 -4.77
C PRO A 72 -10.59 0.60 -3.41
N LYS A 73 -11.32 1.67 -3.20
CA LYS A 73 -11.51 2.71 -4.23
C LYS A 73 -10.48 3.83 -4.13
N TRP A 74 -10.07 4.19 -2.91
CA TRP A 74 -9.25 5.37 -2.70
C TRP A 74 -8.13 5.17 -1.70
N TYR A 75 -7.63 3.96 -1.58
CA TYR A 75 -6.52 3.68 -0.68
C TYR A 75 -5.23 3.54 -1.47
N LEU A 76 -4.13 3.85 -0.81
CA LEU A 76 -2.81 3.70 -1.40
C LEU A 76 -1.93 2.90 -0.44
N ALA A 77 -1.25 1.91 -0.97
CA ALA A 77 -0.17 1.24 -0.25
C ALA A 77 1.13 1.89 -0.70
N ILE A 78 1.84 2.47 0.24
CA ILE A 78 3.11 3.15 -0.04
C ILE A 78 4.23 2.19 0.32
N TYR A 79 5.10 1.90 -0.65
CA TYR A 79 6.11 0.87 -0.47
C TYR A 79 7.41 1.23 -1.18
N VAL A 80 8.46 0.50 -0.81
CA VAL A 80 9.76 0.62 -1.45
C VAL A 80 10.26 -0.78 -1.77
N VAL A 81 10.99 -0.89 -2.89
CA VAL A 81 11.58 -2.16 -3.31
C VAL A 81 13.08 -2.07 -3.07
N VAL A 82 13.61 -3.00 -2.30
CA VAL A 82 15.03 -3.10 -2.02
C VAL A 82 15.46 -4.53 -2.32
N ASP A 83 16.28 -4.70 -3.35
CA ASP A 83 16.73 -6.01 -3.81
C ASP A 83 15.52 -6.91 -4.15
N ASP A 84 15.32 -8.00 -3.44
CA ASP A 84 14.25 -8.95 -3.71
C ASP A 84 13.07 -8.77 -2.74
N THR A 85 13.01 -7.66 -2.02
CA THR A 85 12.02 -7.47 -0.98
C THR A 85 11.23 -6.18 -1.19
N VAL A 86 9.93 -6.26 -0.96
CA VAL A 86 9.03 -5.12 -0.97
C VAL A 86 8.69 -4.80 0.47
N TYR A 87 8.92 -3.55 0.87
CA TYR A 87 8.59 -3.08 2.22
C TYR A 87 7.40 -2.14 2.14
N VAL A 88 6.24 -2.60 2.61
CA VAL A 88 5.04 -1.77 2.65
C VAL A 88 5.09 -0.95 3.94
N GLU A 89 5.20 0.36 3.80
CA GLU A 89 5.45 1.25 4.93
C GLU A 89 4.21 1.97 5.43
N TYR A 90 3.28 2.31 4.53
CA TYR A 90 2.10 3.08 4.90
C TYR A 90 0.89 2.61 4.10
N ILE A 91 -0.28 2.68 4.73
CA ILE A 91 -1.57 2.49 4.06
C ILE A 91 -2.38 3.75 4.32
N VAL A 92 -2.57 4.55 3.28
CA VAL A 92 -3.22 5.86 3.43
C VAL A 92 -4.51 5.93 2.63
N ASP A 93 -5.40 6.80 3.07
CA ASP A 93 -6.63 7.13 2.36
C ASP A 93 -6.31 8.31 1.44
N ALA A 94 -6.40 8.09 0.13
CA ALA A 94 -6.01 9.10 -0.85
C ALA A 94 -6.92 10.35 -0.82
N ARG A 95 -8.07 10.26 -0.16
CA ARG A 95 -8.94 11.42 0.00
C ARG A 95 -8.45 12.36 1.09
N GLN A 96 -7.57 11.87 1.96
CA GLN A 96 -7.03 12.66 3.06
C GLN A 96 -5.67 13.23 2.69
N GLU A 97 -5.27 14.25 3.44
CA GLU A 97 -3.97 14.87 3.21
C GLU A 97 -2.85 13.92 3.61
N TYR A 98 -1.99 13.61 2.66
CA TYR A 98 -0.82 12.79 2.94
C TYR A 98 0.48 13.43 2.40
N GLY A 99 0.43 14.76 2.18
CA GLY A 99 1.58 15.48 1.66
C GLY A 99 2.82 15.36 2.56
N TRP A 100 2.61 15.04 3.85
CA TRP A 100 3.72 14.84 4.77
C TRP A 100 4.65 13.70 4.32
N LEU A 101 4.16 12.76 3.51
CA LEU A 101 4.98 11.69 2.98
C LEU A 101 5.90 12.14 1.84
N LEU A 102 5.62 13.31 1.27
CA LEU A 102 6.37 13.81 0.13
C LEU A 102 7.53 14.72 0.52
N ARG A 103 7.69 14.96 1.79
CA ARG A 103 8.73 15.85 2.29
C ARG A 103 10.04 15.16 2.56
#